data_73651d840b51ce6a8593551eff074c04
#
_entry.id   73651d840b51ce6a8593551eff074c04
#
_cell.length_a   1.000
_cell.length_b   1.000
_cell.length_c   1.000
_cell.angle_alpha   90.00
_cell.angle_beta   90.00
_cell.angle_gamma   90.00
#
_symmetry.space_group_name_H-M   'P 1'
#
loop_
_entity.id
_entity.type
_entity.pdbx_description
1 polymer ?
#
loop_
_entity_poly.entity_id
_entity_poly.type
_entity_poly.pdbx_seq_one_letter_code
_entity_poly.pdbx_strand_id
1 'polypeptide(L)'
;NSRIRYSETGEKACLTLPGILNYFQDCSTFHSEAIGQGMKKIKDRNRVWVLSSWQVVISRYPRLGENVKIITFPYEFKGFLGMRNFVMETEDGERLAWANTYWSNINMTTGLPEKLTEEDVQGYDLEEKLDMEYAPRKIAIPKECTDGQSFSVQKHHLDTNHHVNNCQYIQMAEDYLPEGFYVGQMRAEYKQQAKLHDCLLYTSDAA
;
A
#
# COMPACT_ATOMS: atom_id res chain seq x y z
N ASN A 1 17.91 3.86 1.79
CA ASN A 1 18.51 2.58 2.22
C ASN A 1 18.00 2.22 3.61
N SER A 2 17.78 0.95 3.87
CA SER A 2 17.36 0.40 5.16
C SER A 2 18.00 -0.97 5.40
N ARG A 3 17.90 -1.44 6.63
CA ARG A 3 18.30 -2.80 7.02
C ARG A 3 17.10 -3.50 7.65
N ILE A 4 16.80 -4.72 7.24
CA ILE A 4 15.67 -5.49 7.74
C ILE A 4 15.87 -5.79 9.24
N ARG A 5 14.92 -5.37 10.07
CA ARG A 5 14.98 -5.48 11.53
C ARG A 5 14.27 -6.74 12.00
N TYR A 6 14.67 -7.22 13.18
CA TYR A 6 14.04 -8.37 13.82
C TYR A 6 12.51 -8.18 14.03
N SER A 7 12.09 -6.98 14.41
CA SER A 7 10.67 -6.64 14.65
C SER A 7 9.79 -6.62 13.39
N GLU A 8 10.38 -6.71 12.20
CA GLU A 8 9.70 -6.66 10.90
C GLU A 8 9.63 -8.05 10.24
N THR A 9 10.23 -9.07 10.89
CA THR A 9 10.34 -10.42 10.33
C THR A 9 9.33 -11.37 10.95
N GLY A 10 8.87 -12.32 10.12
CA GLY A 10 8.04 -13.44 10.57
C GLY A 10 8.86 -14.67 10.97
N GLU A 11 8.20 -15.80 11.16
CA GLU A 11 8.77 -17.07 11.65
C GLU A 11 9.96 -17.57 10.81
N LYS A 12 9.97 -17.28 9.50
CA LYS A 12 11.05 -17.68 8.59
C LYS A 12 12.27 -16.74 8.63
N ALA A 13 12.32 -15.80 9.60
CA ALA A 13 13.34 -14.75 9.68
C ALA A 13 13.48 -13.92 8.39
N CYS A 14 12.39 -13.75 7.66
CA CYS A 14 12.28 -12.89 6.49
C CYS A 14 11.28 -11.76 6.77
N LEU A 15 11.47 -10.63 6.09
CA LEU A 15 10.50 -9.52 6.09
C LEU A 15 9.11 -10.06 5.74
N THR A 16 8.08 -9.59 6.41
CA THR A 16 6.69 -9.97 6.13
C THR A 16 6.12 -9.21 4.92
N LEU A 17 5.04 -9.69 4.34
CA LEU A 17 4.31 -8.95 3.28
C LEU A 17 3.85 -7.57 3.78
N PRO A 18 3.19 -7.43 4.96
CA PRO A 18 2.91 -6.11 5.54
C PRO A 18 4.16 -5.26 5.73
N GLY A 19 5.28 -5.86 6.07
CA GLY A 19 6.57 -5.17 6.18
C GLY A 19 7.02 -4.55 4.84
N ILE A 20 6.92 -5.28 3.73
CA ILE A 20 7.21 -4.74 2.38
C ILE A 20 6.32 -3.55 2.07
N LEU A 21 5.01 -3.66 2.34
CA LEU A 21 4.04 -2.58 2.10
C LEU A 21 4.34 -1.34 2.94
N ASN A 22 4.72 -1.52 4.21
CA ASN A 22 5.11 -0.42 5.10
C ASN A 22 6.34 0.31 4.53
N TYR A 23 7.38 -0.40 4.09
CA TYR A 23 8.55 0.22 3.46
C TYR A 23 8.17 1.03 2.21
N PHE A 24 7.27 0.53 1.38
CA PHE A 24 6.79 1.26 0.20
C PHE A 24 5.99 2.50 0.59
N GLN A 25 5.08 2.37 1.55
CA GLN A 25 4.25 3.48 2.02
C GLN A 25 5.09 4.57 2.69
N ASP A 26 6.04 4.19 3.54
CA ASP A 26 6.99 5.11 4.18
C ASP A 26 7.83 5.86 3.14
N CYS A 27 8.36 5.14 2.13
CA CYS A 27 9.15 5.74 1.07
C CYS A 27 8.34 6.79 0.28
N SER A 28 7.06 6.54 -0.01
CA SER A 28 6.20 7.53 -0.68
C SER A 28 5.87 8.73 0.21
N THR A 29 5.68 8.50 1.50
CA THR A 29 5.44 9.55 2.49
C THR A 29 6.67 10.47 2.61
N PHE A 30 7.85 9.89 2.75
CA PHE A 30 9.11 10.65 2.82
C PHE A 30 9.39 11.41 1.52
N HIS A 31 9.10 10.83 0.36
CA HIS A 31 9.21 11.54 -0.90
C HIS A 31 8.28 12.77 -0.92
N SER A 32 7.01 12.62 -0.53
CA SER A 32 6.06 13.73 -0.47
C SER A 32 6.49 14.82 0.51
N GLU A 33 7.02 14.44 1.70
CA GLU A 33 7.58 15.41 2.65
C GLU A 33 8.78 16.16 2.07
N ALA A 34 9.71 15.45 1.42
CA ALA A 34 10.92 16.04 0.85
C ALA A 34 10.65 17.09 -0.23
N ILE A 35 9.58 16.92 -1.01
CA ILE A 35 9.18 17.88 -2.07
C ILE A 35 8.17 18.93 -1.58
N GLY A 36 7.89 18.99 -0.27
CA GLY A 36 6.97 19.97 0.31
C GLY A 36 5.48 19.66 0.09
N GLN A 37 5.12 18.42 -0.27
CA GLN A 37 3.76 17.92 -0.45
C GLN A 37 3.26 17.08 0.74
N GLY A 38 3.94 17.18 1.88
CA GLY A 38 3.66 16.38 3.07
C GLY A 38 2.48 16.88 3.91
N MET A 39 2.42 16.43 5.16
CA MET A 39 1.27 16.59 6.07
C MET A 39 0.84 18.06 6.26
N LYS A 40 1.77 19.02 6.29
CA LYS A 40 1.43 20.44 6.42
C LYS A 40 0.64 20.91 5.19
N LYS A 41 1.11 20.61 4.00
CA LYS A 41 0.48 21.03 2.73
C LYS A 41 -0.89 20.35 2.53
N ILE A 42 -1.05 19.12 2.98
CA ILE A 42 -2.33 18.38 2.97
C ILE A 42 -3.38 19.14 3.78
N LYS A 43 -3.04 19.58 4.99
CA LYS A 43 -3.96 20.36 5.85
C LYS A 43 -4.33 21.71 5.22
N ASP A 44 -3.37 22.41 4.66
CA ASP A 44 -3.57 23.74 4.07
C ASP A 44 -4.51 23.66 2.83
N ARG A 45 -4.40 22.61 2.03
CA ARG A 45 -5.22 22.40 0.83
C ARG A 45 -6.54 21.71 1.06
N ASN A 46 -6.73 21.10 2.23
CA ASN A 46 -7.88 20.27 2.54
C ASN A 46 -8.06 19.09 1.55
N ARG A 47 -6.95 18.56 1.04
CA ARG A 47 -6.89 17.43 0.10
C ARG A 47 -5.83 16.44 0.53
N VAL A 48 -6.13 15.16 0.39
CA VAL A 48 -5.24 14.06 0.79
C VAL A 48 -5.15 13.01 -0.30
N TRP A 49 -3.96 12.45 -0.48
CA TRP A 49 -3.77 11.27 -1.29
C TRP A 49 -4.17 10.02 -0.50
N VAL A 50 -5.16 9.30 -1.00
CA VAL A 50 -5.64 8.04 -0.42
C VAL A 50 -5.28 6.90 -1.36
N LEU A 51 -4.59 5.90 -0.84
CA LEU A 51 -4.25 4.70 -1.58
C LEU A 51 -5.54 3.94 -1.95
N SER A 52 -5.74 3.72 -3.24
CA SER A 52 -6.92 3.05 -3.77
C SER A 52 -6.68 1.59 -4.13
N SER A 53 -5.47 1.26 -4.58
CA SER A 53 -5.12 -0.12 -4.89
C SER A 53 -3.62 -0.37 -4.91
N TRP A 54 -3.29 -1.64 -4.61
CA TRP A 54 -1.98 -2.24 -4.77
C TRP A 54 -2.00 -3.33 -5.84
N GLN A 55 -0.91 -3.43 -6.58
CA GLN A 55 -0.41 -4.65 -7.21
C GLN A 55 1.04 -4.78 -6.78
N VAL A 56 1.35 -5.83 -6.04
CA VAL A 56 2.70 -6.10 -5.51
C VAL A 56 3.16 -7.45 -6.04
N VAL A 57 4.35 -7.49 -6.57
CA VAL A 57 5.03 -8.72 -7.02
C VAL A 57 6.27 -8.91 -6.16
N ILE A 58 6.48 -10.13 -5.69
CA ILE A 58 7.58 -10.49 -4.80
C ILE A 58 8.35 -11.64 -5.43
N SER A 59 9.59 -11.36 -5.80
CA SER A 59 10.53 -12.39 -6.26
C SER A 59 11.10 -13.17 -5.07
N ARG A 60 11.50 -12.43 -4.03
CA ARG A 60 12.06 -12.99 -2.82
C ARG A 60 11.84 -12.06 -1.63
N TYR A 61 11.49 -12.61 -0.49
CA TYR A 61 11.42 -11.86 0.76
C TYR A 61 12.83 -11.60 1.31
N PRO A 62 13.17 -10.34 1.66
CA PRO A 62 14.47 -10.02 2.29
C PRO A 62 14.62 -10.73 3.64
N ARG A 63 15.85 -11.12 3.96
CA ARG A 63 16.17 -11.80 5.22
C ARG A 63 16.46 -10.80 6.35
N LEU A 64 16.33 -11.26 7.58
CA LEU A 64 16.77 -10.51 8.77
C LEU A 64 18.23 -10.02 8.58
N GLY A 65 18.41 -8.72 8.80
CA GLY A 65 19.73 -8.08 8.72
C GLY A 65 20.19 -7.73 7.31
N GLU A 66 19.46 -8.13 6.27
CA GLU A 66 19.76 -7.79 4.88
C GLU A 66 19.58 -6.28 4.64
N ASN A 67 20.54 -5.67 3.92
CA ASN A 67 20.41 -4.30 3.48
C ASN A 67 19.56 -4.23 2.22
N VAL A 68 18.65 -3.26 2.19
CA VAL A 68 17.75 -3.04 1.07
C VAL A 68 17.69 -1.57 0.69
N LYS A 69 17.48 -1.32 -0.58
CA LYS A 69 17.19 -0.01 -1.14
C LYS A 69 15.75 0.02 -1.60
N ILE A 70 15.01 1.04 -1.17
CA ILE A 70 13.63 1.27 -1.56
C ILE A 70 13.58 2.50 -2.45
N ILE A 71 12.92 2.36 -3.59
CA ILE A 71 12.79 3.38 -4.63
C ILE A 71 11.30 3.58 -4.88
N THR A 72 10.88 4.82 -5.09
CA THR A 72 9.52 5.14 -5.50
C THR A 72 9.50 6.36 -6.40
N PHE A 73 8.63 6.35 -7.39
CA PHE A 73 8.42 7.45 -8.32
C PHE A 73 7.00 7.43 -8.88
N PRO A 74 6.36 8.60 -9.06
CA PRO A 74 5.13 8.72 -9.83
C PRO A 74 5.45 8.61 -11.32
N TYR A 75 4.53 8.02 -12.10
CA TYR A 75 4.71 7.93 -13.55
C TYR A 75 3.54 8.55 -14.35
N GLU A 76 2.40 8.78 -13.70
CA GLU A 76 1.24 9.39 -14.36
C GLU A 76 0.32 10.08 -13.36
N PHE A 77 -0.26 11.22 -13.77
CA PHE A 77 -1.38 11.86 -13.10
C PHE A 77 -2.54 12.02 -14.09
N LYS A 78 -3.74 11.53 -13.71
CA LYS A 78 -4.91 11.57 -14.60
C LYS A 78 -6.21 11.75 -13.84
N GLY A 79 -6.93 12.84 -14.15
CA GLY A 79 -8.19 13.15 -13.50
C GLY A 79 -8.02 13.45 -12.01
N PHE A 80 -8.39 12.53 -11.14
CA PHE A 80 -8.19 12.58 -9.69
C PHE A 80 -7.20 11.50 -9.21
N LEU A 81 -6.54 10.82 -10.14
CA LEU A 81 -5.65 9.70 -9.83
C LEU A 81 -4.18 10.07 -10.01
N GLY A 82 -3.35 9.61 -9.10
CA GLY A 82 -1.91 9.51 -9.23
C GLY A 82 -1.48 8.04 -9.28
N MET A 83 -0.60 7.70 -10.21
CA MET A 83 -0.04 6.38 -10.38
C MET A 83 1.45 6.41 -10.00
N ARG A 84 1.86 5.40 -9.20
CA ARG A 84 3.20 5.35 -8.63
C ARG A 84 3.73 3.94 -8.62
N ASN A 85 5.00 3.80 -8.98
CA ASN A 85 5.73 2.56 -8.84
C ASN A 85 6.64 2.57 -7.60
N PHE A 86 6.95 1.35 -7.16
CA PHE A 86 7.89 1.07 -6.07
C PHE A 86 8.79 -0.08 -6.47
N VAL A 87 10.03 -0.05 -5.99
CA VAL A 87 10.99 -1.14 -6.12
C VAL A 87 11.70 -1.30 -4.78
N MET A 88 11.88 -2.54 -4.35
CA MET A 88 12.78 -2.95 -3.29
C MET A 88 13.87 -3.82 -3.90
N GLU A 89 15.12 -3.45 -3.71
CA GLU A 89 16.27 -4.16 -4.26
C GLU A 89 17.37 -4.31 -3.21
N THR A 90 18.28 -5.27 -3.41
CA THR A 90 19.52 -5.37 -2.65
C THR A 90 20.47 -4.23 -3.03
N GLU A 91 21.58 -4.09 -2.28
CA GLU A 91 22.63 -3.13 -2.62
C GLU A 91 23.27 -3.43 -3.98
N ASP A 92 23.31 -4.71 -4.38
CA ASP A 92 23.86 -5.18 -5.65
C ASP A 92 22.85 -5.10 -6.82
N GLY A 93 21.61 -4.61 -6.56
CA GLY A 93 20.59 -4.40 -7.58
C GLY A 93 19.71 -5.61 -7.88
N GLU A 94 19.73 -6.69 -7.06
CA GLU A 94 18.74 -7.76 -7.15
C GLU A 94 17.36 -7.22 -6.79
N ARG A 95 16.39 -7.31 -7.71
CA ARG A 95 15.01 -6.87 -7.45
C ARG A 95 14.28 -7.91 -6.59
N LEU A 96 13.92 -7.50 -5.38
CA LEU A 96 13.27 -8.34 -4.37
C LEU A 96 11.74 -8.27 -4.44
N ALA A 97 11.21 -7.06 -4.55
CA ALA A 97 9.79 -6.79 -4.71
C ALA A 97 9.57 -5.50 -5.49
N TRP A 98 8.45 -5.41 -6.20
CA TRP A 98 8.05 -4.19 -6.90
C TRP A 98 6.53 -4.05 -6.90
N ALA A 99 6.06 -2.82 -7.09
CA ALA A 99 4.64 -2.56 -7.01
C ALA A 99 4.19 -1.47 -7.97
N ASN A 100 2.92 -1.59 -8.36
CA ASN A 100 2.12 -0.52 -8.95
C ASN A 100 1.01 -0.12 -7.99
N THR A 101 0.76 1.18 -7.86
CA THR A 101 -0.29 1.73 -7.00
C THR A 101 -1.10 2.80 -7.71
N TYR A 102 -2.36 2.90 -7.27
CA TYR A 102 -3.24 4.00 -7.61
C TYR A 102 -3.63 4.76 -6.35
N TRP A 103 -3.47 6.06 -6.41
CA TRP A 103 -3.81 6.99 -5.33
C TRP A 103 -4.91 7.91 -5.82
N SER A 104 -5.92 8.16 -4.97
CA SER A 104 -6.99 9.10 -5.26
C SER A 104 -6.79 10.38 -4.49
N ASN A 105 -6.92 11.53 -5.16
CA ASN A 105 -6.96 12.83 -4.52
C ASN A 105 -8.35 13.05 -3.94
N ILE A 106 -8.47 13.10 -2.62
CA ILE A 106 -9.73 13.17 -1.89
C ILE A 106 -9.84 14.54 -1.18
N ASN A 107 -10.98 15.21 -1.37
CA ASN A 107 -11.31 16.37 -0.58
C ASN A 107 -11.69 15.93 0.85
N MET A 108 -11.01 16.45 1.86
CA MET A 108 -11.15 16.01 3.26
C MET A 108 -12.49 16.42 3.88
N THR A 109 -13.14 17.48 3.36
CA THR A 109 -14.46 17.93 3.84
C THR A 109 -15.58 17.07 3.28
N THR A 110 -15.55 16.77 1.98
CA THR A 110 -16.62 16.04 1.29
C THR A 110 -16.42 14.54 1.29
N GLY A 111 -15.18 14.07 1.47
CA GLY A 111 -14.80 12.66 1.34
C GLY A 111 -14.83 12.16 -0.11
N LEU A 112 -14.98 13.03 -1.10
CA LEU A 112 -15.13 12.67 -2.50
C LEU A 112 -13.84 12.90 -3.30
N PRO A 113 -13.61 12.12 -4.37
CA PRO A 113 -12.51 12.36 -5.29
C PRO A 113 -12.63 13.74 -5.94
N GLU A 114 -11.52 14.45 -6.05
CA GLU A 114 -11.44 15.77 -6.63
C GLU A 114 -10.35 15.83 -7.70
N LYS A 115 -10.68 16.49 -8.84
CA LYS A 115 -9.74 16.62 -9.96
C LYS A 115 -8.45 17.32 -9.51
N LEU A 116 -7.33 16.81 -9.96
CA LEU A 116 -6.01 17.34 -9.67
C LEU A 116 -5.83 18.74 -10.24
N THR A 117 -5.19 19.58 -9.47
CA THR A 117 -4.69 20.91 -9.87
C THR A 117 -3.16 20.85 -10.01
N GLU A 118 -2.58 21.89 -10.60
CA GLU A 118 -1.12 22.03 -10.68
C GLU A 118 -0.45 22.00 -9.29
N GLU A 119 -1.12 22.59 -8.30
CA GLU A 119 -0.63 22.60 -6.92
C GLU A 119 -0.56 21.20 -6.29
N ASP A 120 -1.48 20.30 -6.66
CA ASP A 120 -1.53 18.94 -6.12
C ASP A 120 -0.36 18.07 -6.62
N VAL A 121 0.20 18.40 -7.80
CA VAL A 121 1.27 17.64 -8.44
C VAL A 121 2.61 18.36 -8.49
N GLN A 122 2.65 19.58 -7.98
CA GLN A 122 3.87 20.41 -7.95
C GLN A 122 5.01 19.69 -7.20
N GLY A 123 6.19 19.64 -7.82
CA GLY A 123 7.39 19.01 -7.25
C GLY A 123 7.45 17.49 -7.44
N TYR A 124 6.41 16.87 -7.99
CA TYR A 124 6.49 15.48 -8.41
C TYR A 124 7.02 15.40 -9.85
N ASP A 125 8.26 14.98 -9.99
CA ASP A 125 8.83 14.67 -11.30
C ASP A 125 8.33 13.28 -11.74
N LEU A 126 7.76 13.23 -12.96
CA LEU A 126 7.30 11.97 -13.54
C LEU A 126 8.47 11.19 -14.12
N GLU A 127 8.56 9.93 -13.77
CA GLU A 127 9.53 8.99 -14.31
C GLU A 127 8.86 8.05 -15.33
N GLU A 128 9.66 7.35 -16.13
CA GLU A 128 9.16 6.27 -16.94
C GLU A 128 8.60 5.15 -16.08
N LYS A 129 7.41 4.65 -16.43
CA LYS A 129 6.80 3.58 -15.66
C LYS A 129 7.64 2.30 -15.69
N LEU A 130 7.67 1.60 -14.57
CA LEU A 130 8.42 0.36 -14.41
C LEU A 130 8.02 -0.68 -15.45
N ASP A 131 9.00 -1.38 -16.01
CA ASP A 131 8.75 -2.55 -16.85
C ASP A 131 8.27 -3.71 -15.96
N MET A 132 6.94 -3.93 -16.00
CA MET A 132 6.23 -4.99 -15.30
C MET A 132 4.88 -5.26 -15.98
N GLU A 133 4.29 -6.43 -15.72
CA GLU A 133 2.91 -6.69 -16.12
C GLU A 133 1.94 -5.89 -15.23
N TYR A 134 1.13 -5.03 -15.84
CA TYR A 134 0.15 -4.19 -15.14
C TYR A 134 -1.23 -4.83 -15.15
N ALA A 135 -1.70 -5.24 -13.99
CA ALA A 135 -3.06 -5.71 -13.80
C ALA A 135 -4.07 -4.55 -13.81
N PRO A 136 -5.32 -4.78 -14.22
CA PRO A 136 -6.38 -3.78 -14.09
C PRO A 136 -6.54 -3.28 -12.65
N ARG A 137 -6.76 -1.97 -12.45
CA ARG A 137 -6.94 -1.41 -11.10
C ARG A 137 -8.07 -2.09 -10.31
N LYS A 138 -9.20 -2.32 -10.96
CA LYS A 138 -10.37 -2.95 -10.32
C LYS A 138 -10.17 -4.45 -10.20
N ILE A 139 -10.58 -4.98 -9.04
CA ILE A 139 -10.64 -6.41 -8.78
C ILE A 139 -12.10 -6.85 -8.92
N ALA A 140 -12.35 -7.89 -9.72
CA ALA A 140 -13.69 -8.46 -9.83
C ALA A 140 -14.07 -9.09 -8.49
N ILE A 141 -15.28 -8.76 -8.01
CA ILE A 141 -15.82 -9.39 -6.80
C ILE A 141 -16.43 -10.72 -7.24
N PRO A 142 -16.10 -11.84 -6.58
CA PRO A 142 -16.71 -13.12 -6.82
C PRO A 142 -18.23 -13.04 -6.65
N LYS A 143 -18.98 -13.85 -7.41
CA LYS A 143 -20.44 -13.88 -7.32
C LYS A 143 -20.91 -14.60 -6.06
N GLU A 144 -20.15 -15.56 -5.61
CA GLU A 144 -20.42 -16.37 -4.42
C GLU A 144 -19.19 -16.32 -3.52
N CYS A 145 -19.41 -16.08 -2.25
CA CYS A 145 -18.38 -16.06 -1.22
C CYS A 145 -18.93 -16.79 0.01
N THR A 146 -18.04 -17.42 0.75
CA THR A 146 -18.35 -17.98 2.07
C THR A 146 -17.99 -16.97 3.14
N ASP A 147 -18.90 -16.74 4.08
CA ASP A 147 -18.67 -15.92 5.25
C ASP A 147 -17.73 -16.63 6.23
N GLY A 148 -16.67 -15.95 6.60
CA GLY A 148 -15.73 -16.38 7.63
C GLY A 148 -16.01 -15.70 8.97
N GLN A 149 -14.95 -15.47 9.73
CA GLN A 149 -15.06 -14.81 11.02
C GLN A 149 -15.24 -13.31 10.89
N SER A 150 -16.02 -12.73 11.80
CA SER A 150 -16.08 -11.30 12.00
C SER A 150 -15.22 -10.87 13.20
N PHE A 151 -14.65 -9.69 13.12
CA PHE A 151 -13.84 -9.11 14.19
C PHE A 151 -13.99 -7.60 14.24
N SER A 152 -13.83 -7.03 15.44
CA SER A 152 -13.92 -5.58 15.63
C SER A 152 -12.58 -4.91 15.45
N VAL A 153 -12.58 -3.76 14.79
CA VAL A 153 -11.40 -2.90 14.66
C VAL A 153 -10.92 -2.44 16.04
N GLN A 154 -9.64 -2.65 16.31
CA GLN A 154 -8.95 -2.30 17.56
C GLN A 154 -8.07 -1.06 17.36
N LYS A 155 -7.65 -0.43 18.47
CA LYS A 155 -6.82 0.80 18.44
C LYS A 155 -5.51 0.64 17.67
N HIS A 156 -4.87 -0.53 17.76
CA HIS A 156 -3.58 -0.80 17.12
C HIS A 156 -3.69 -1.00 15.60
N HIS A 157 -4.90 -1.14 15.07
CA HIS A 157 -5.14 -1.19 13.62
C HIS A 157 -5.16 0.19 12.97
N LEU A 158 -5.27 1.28 13.78
CA LEU A 158 -5.50 2.61 13.24
C LEU A 158 -4.22 3.34 12.86
N ASP A 159 -4.31 4.11 11.79
CA ASP A 159 -3.31 5.09 11.36
C ASP A 159 -3.53 6.47 12.02
N THR A 160 -2.73 7.45 11.63
CA THR A 160 -2.80 8.83 12.13
C THR A 160 -4.09 9.57 11.71
N ASN A 161 -4.85 9.02 10.76
CA ASN A 161 -6.13 9.57 10.31
C ASN A 161 -7.33 8.90 11.02
N HIS A 162 -7.07 8.07 12.03
CA HIS A 162 -8.08 7.29 12.76
C HIS A 162 -8.86 6.29 11.90
N HIS A 163 -8.28 5.83 10.80
CA HIS A 163 -8.79 4.75 9.96
C HIS A 163 -7.89 3.52 10.07
N VAL A 164 -8.43 2.36 9.73
CA VAL A 164 -7.61 1.14 9.64
C VAL A 164 -6.52 1.35 8.60
N ASN A 165 -5.25 1.15 9.03
CA ASN A 165 -4.10 1.25 8.13
C ASN A 165 -4.22 0.19 7.01
N ASN A 166 -3.87 0.59 5.80
CA ASN A 166 -3.98 -0.26 4.60
C ASN A 166 -3.28 -1.61 4.77
N CYS A 167 -2.11 -1.64 5.43
CA CYS A 167 -1.36 -2.87 5.68
C CYS A 167 -2.06 -3.80 6.67
N GLN A 168 -2.89 -3.27 7.58
CA GLN A 168 -3.62 -4.10 8.55
C GLN A 168 -4.66 -4.98 7.88
N TYR A 169 -5.35 -4.50 6.82
CA TYR A 169 -6.25 -5.36 6.05
C TYR A 169 -5.52 -6.54 5.42
N ILE A 170 -4.30 -6.33 4.93
CA ILE A 170 -3.49 -7.40 4.34
C ILE A 170 -3.05 -8.38 5.43
N GLN A 171 -2.58 -7.88 6.57
CA GLN A 171 -2.20 -8.70 7.70
C GLN A 171 -3.36 -9.58 8.19
N MET A 172 -4.56 -8.99 8.34
CA MET A 172 -5.77 -9.73 8.71
C MET A 172 -6.12 -10.80 7.67
N ALA A 173 -5.94 -10.54 6.38
CA ALA A 173 -6.22 -11.50 5.32
C ALA A 173 -5.18 -12.64 5.29
N GLU A 174 -3.92 -12.38 5.63
CA GLU A 174 -2.87 -13.41 5.71
C GLU A 174 -3.19 -14.49 6.75
N ASP A 175 -3.89 -14.14 7.85
CA ASP A 175 -4.28 -15.10 8.90
C ASP A 175 -5.21 -16.21 8.38
N TYR A 176 -5.83 -16.00 7.21
CA TYR A 176 -6.71 -16.98 6.56
C TYR A 176 -6.04 -17.77 5.42
N LEU A 177 -4.77 -17.48 5.11
CA LEU A 177 -4.04 -18.24 4.11
C LEU A 177 -3.61 -19.60 4.69
N PRO A 178 -3.52 -20.65 3.85
CA PRO A 178 -2.99 -21.95 4.28
C PRO A 178 -1.59 -21.81 4.89
N GLU A 179 -1.29 -22.65 5.89
CA GLU A 179 0.03 -22.72 6.50
C GLU A 179 1.12 -22.93 5.44
N GLY A 180 2.19 -22.16 5.51
CA GLY A 180 3.30 -22.21 4.57
C GLY A 180 3.02 -21.61 3.18
N PHE A 181 1.86 -21.00 2.99
CA PHE A 181 1.54 -20.32 1.72
C PHE A 181 2.59 -19.22 1.42
N TYR A 182 3.00 -19.14 0.16
CA TYR A 182 3.96 -18.14 -0.32
C TYR A 182 3.27 -17.15 -1.23
N VAL A 183 3.20 -15.90 -0.82
CA VAL A 183 2.60 -14.84 -1.64
C VAL A 183 3.67 -14.31 -2.60
N GLY A 184 3.64 -14.74 -3.86
CA GLY A 184 4.49 -14.21 -4.94
C GLY A 184 3.90 -12.97 -5.62
N GLN A 185 2.56 -12.84 -5.57
CA GLN A 185 1.86 -11.64 -6.05
C GLN A 185 0.63 -11.38 -5.19
N MET A 186 0.38 -10.10 -4.91
CA MET A 186 -0.79 -9.64 -4.19
C MET A 186 -1.44 -8.48 -4.93
N ARG A 187 -2.77 -8.46 -4.94
CA ARG A 187 -3.56 -7.30 -5.37
C ARG A 187 -4.56 -6.95 -4.29
N ALA A 188 -4.69 -5.66 -4.01
CA ALA A 188 -5.69 -5.14 -3.09
C ALA A 188 -6.40 -3.92 -3.70
N GLU A 189 -7.70 -3.81 -3.48
CA GLU A 189 -8.49 -2.63 -3.82
C GLU A 189 -9.24 -2.16 -2.57
N TYR A 190 -8.98 -0.91 -2.16
CA TYR A 190 -9.60 -0.30 -0.99
C TYR A 190 -10.81 0.54 -1.43
N LYS A 191 -12.01 0.13 -1.03
CA LYS A 191 -13.26 0.79 -1.42
C LYS A 191 -13.85 1.63 -0.31
N GLN A 192 -13.68 1.18 0.93
CA GLN A 192 -14.26 1.82 2.10
C GLN A 192 -13.29 1.74 3.27
N GLN A 193 -13.18 2.82 4.02
CA GLN A 193 -12.34 2.88 5.22
C GLN A 193 -13.13 2.44 6.44
N ALA A 194 -12.53 1.58 7.26
CA ALA A 194 -13.09 1.20 8.55
C ALA A 194 -12.48 2.05 9.67
N LYS A 195 -13.25 2.24 10.74
CA LYS A 195 -12.92 3.02 11.93
C LYS A 195 -12.92 2.15 13.18
N LEU A 196 -12.47 2.74 14.28
CA LEU A 196 -12.47 2.08 15.57
C LEU A 196 -13.87 1.53 15.91
N HIS A 197 -13.92 0.28 16.34
CA HIS A 197 -15.12 -0.48 16.69
C HIS A 197 -16.02 -0.91 15.52
N ASP A 198 -15.69 -0.55 14.27
CA ASP A 198 -16.37 -1.15 13.12
C ASP A 198 -16.16 -2.67 13.14
N CYS A 199 -17.16 -3.40 12.65
CA CYS A 199 -17.10 -4.84 12.49
C CYS A 199 -16.68 -5.15 11.04
N LEU A 200 -15.59 -5.92 10.91
CA LEU A 200 -15.12 -6.44 9.63
C LEU A 200 -15.52 -7.91 9.53
N LEU A 201 -16.08 -8.30 8.41
CA LEU A 201 -16.39 -9.68 8.07
C LEU A 201 -15.41 -10.16 7.00
N TYR A 202 -14.67 -11.22 7.30
CA TYR A 202 -13.89 -11.91 6.30
C TYR A 202 -14.81 -12.74 5.41
N THR A 203 -14.63 -12.62 4.10
CA THR A 203 -15.30 -13.48 3.12
C THR A 203 -14.30 -14.03 2.13
N SER A 204 -14.51 -15.25 1.66
CA SER A 204 -13.62 -15.91 0.72
C SER A 204 -14.40 -16.65 -0.36
N ASP A 205 -13.87 -16.67 -1.57
CA ASP A 205 -14.28 -17.52 -2.70
C ASP A 205 -13.36 -18.74 -2.86
N ALA A 206 -12.43 -18.93 -1.93
CA ALA A 206 -11.59 -20.12 -1.90
C ALA A 206 -12.43 -21.35 -1.58
N ALA A 207 -12.40 -22.34 -2.47
CA ALA A 207 -13.00 -23.66 -2.28
C ALA A 207 -12.03 -24.58 -1.53
#